data_fe6f450ac59741a422173a6622c5dd2a
#
_entry.id   fe6f450ac59741a422173a6622c5dd2a
#
_cell.length_a   1.000
_cell.length_b   1.000
_cell.length_c   1.000
_cell.angle_alpha   90.00
_cell.angle_beta   90.00
_cell.angle_gamma   90.00
#
_symmetry.space_group_name_H-M   'P 1'
#
loop_
_entity.id
_entity.type
_entity.pdbx_description
1 polymer ?
#
loop_
_entity_poly.entity_id
_entity_poly.type
_entity_poly.pdbx_seq_one_letter_code
_entity_poly.pdbx_strand_id
1 'polypeptide(L)'
;MSETLERFTIFRPILMYGWNHAATRPNPATWIYEKLLRGEAVELVDDVTENPLYNHSCGETLWALLKRQPEGIIHCAGHDAVNRYEFGLFVAKVFGLDASLIKRVDSSRFPGIAARPPNTTLATQRMRRELGVQPLPVGKGLRAMKAAMRATA
;
A
#
# COMPACT_ATOMS: atom_id res chain seq x y z
N MET A 1 7.33 -8.73 -24.26
CA MET A 1 5.86 -8.54 -24.44
C MET A 1 5.52 -7.40 -25.39
N SER A 2 6.34 -6.36 -25.49
CA SER A 2 6.14 -5.24 -26.45
C SER A 2 6.45 -5.60 -27.91
N GLU A 3 7.18 -6.66 -28.17
CA GLU A 3 7.59 -7.08 -29.54
C GLU A 3 6.50 -7.84 -30.30
N THR A 4 5.45 -8.32 -29.58
CA THR A 4 4.40 -9.16 -30.17
C THR A 4 3.00 -8.56 -30.13
N LEU A 5 2.82 -7.41 -29.42
CA LEU A 5 1.53 -6.74 -29.29
C LEU A 5 1.64 -5.29 -29.78
N GLU A 6 0.83 -4.92 -30.76
CA GLU A 6 0.75 -3.55 -31.27
C GLU A 6 0.22 -2.55 -30.23
N ARG A 7 -0.72 -3.00 -29.39
CA ARG A 7 -1.32 -2.19 -28.31
C ARG A 7 -1.33 -2.99 -27.01
N PHE A 8 -0.78 -2.40 -25.94
CA PHE A 8 -0.75 -3.04 -24.63
C PHE A 8 -0.71 -2.00 -23.50
N THR A 9 -1.17 -2.39 -22.33
CA THR A 9 -0.98 -1.64 -21.09
C THR A 9 -0.31 -2.54 -20.05
N ILE A 10 0.79 -2.04 -19.47
CA ILE A 10 1.42 -2.65 -18.30
C ILE A 10 0.94 -1.90 -17.07
N PHE A 11 0.11 -2.56 -16.27
CA PHE A 11 -0.36 -2.02 -15.00
C PHE A 11 0.60 -2.41 -13.87
N ARG A 12 1.16 -1.40 -13.19
CA ARG A 12 2.14 -1.58 -12.11
C ARG A 12 1.60 -1.04 -10.80
N PRO A 13 0.88 -1.85 -10.00
CA PRO A 13 0.55 -1.48 -8.63
C PRO A 13 1.79 -1.57 -7.74
N ILE A 14 1.86 -0.68 -6.76
CA ILE A 14 2.85 -0.76 -5.68
C ILE A 14 2.30 -1.64 -4.55
N LEU A 15 3.06 -1.76 -3.44
CA LEU A 15 2.65 -2.45 -2.24
C LEU A 15 1.22 -2.10 -1.84
N MET A 16 0.35 -3.11 -1.83
CA MET A 16 -1.06 -2.96 -1.46
C MET A 16 -1.31 -3.28 0.01
N TYR A 17 -2.30 -2.60 0.58
CA TYR A 17 -2.86 -2.90 1.90
C TYR A 17 -4.39 -2.90 1.84
N GLY A 18 -5.02 -3.55 2.82
CA GLY A 18 -6.48 -3.68 2.94
C GLY A 18 -6.84 -5.04 3.53
N TRP A 19 -8.12 -5.33 3.73
CA TRP A 19 -8.51 -6.67 4.14
C TRP A 19 -8.23 -7.68 3.04
N ASN A 20 -7.76 -8.85 3.44
CA ASN A 20 -7.46 -9.98 2.57
C ASN A 20 -8.12 -11.24 3.13
N HIS A 21 -8.29 -12.25 2.30
CA HIS A 21 -8.83 -13.52 2.73
C HIS A 21 -7.93 -14.18 3.78
N ALA A 22 -8.53 -14.78 4.82
CA ALA A 22 -7.80 -15.37 5.96
C ALA A 22 -6.74 -16.42 5.56
N ALA A 23 -6.97 -17.14 4.46
CA ALA A 23 -6.01 -18.12 3.94
C ALA A 23 -4.81 -17.51 3.19
N THR A 24 -4.78 -16.18 3.00
CA THR A 24 -3.69 -15.49 2.29
C THR A 24 -2.69 -14.89 3.27
N ARG A 25 -1.44 -14.72 2.80
CA ARG A 25 -0.40 -14.07 3.60
C ARG A 25 -0.85 -12.65 4.01
N PRO A 26 -0.70 -12.27 5.29
CA PRO A 26 -1.01 -10.91 5.74
C PRO A 26 -0.23 -9.85 4.94
N ASN A 27 -0.90 -8.77 4.58
CA ASN A 27 -0.25 -7.58 4.06
C ASN A 27 0.22 -6.67 5.22
N PRO A 28 0.98 -5.60 4.95
CA PRO A 28 1.52 -4.77 6.01
C PRO A 28 0.50 -4.21 7.00
N ALA A 29 -0.69 -3.80 6.52
CA ALA A 29 -1.71 -3.24 7.41
C ALA A 29 -2.31 -4.31 8.32
N THR A 30 -2.69 -5.47 7.76
CA THR A 30 -3.27 -6.57 8.55
C THR A 30 -2.24 -7.16 9.51
N TRP A 31 -0.99 -7.32 9.08
CA TRP A 31 0.08 -7.82 9.95
C TRP A 31 0.34 -6.89 11.15
N ILE A 32 0.47 -5.57 10.93
CA ILE A 32 0.66 -4.59 12.00
C ILE A 32 -0.57 -4.57 12.92
N TYR A 33 -1.78 -4.53 12.32
CA TYR A 33 -3.03 -4.52 13.07
C TYR A 33 -3.14 -5.73 14.01
N GLU A 34 -2.92 -6.94 13.50
CA GLU A 34 -3.01 -8.18 14.28
C GLU A 34 -1.99 -8.26 15.41
N LYS A 35 -0.74 -7.83 15.14
CA LYS A 35 0.32 -7.78 16.14
C LYS A 35 -0.04 -6.83 17.29
N LEU A 36 -0.38 -5.59 16.96
CA LEU A 36 -0.74 -4.59 17.95
C LEU A 36 -2.01 -4.96 18.72
N LEU A 37 -3.00 -5.60 18.07
CA LEU A 37 -4.22 -6.06 18.71
C LEU A 37 -3.94 -7.12 19.81
N ARG A 38 -2.89 -7.95 19.60
CA ARG A 38 -2.43 -8.93 20.61
C ARG A 38 -1.47 -8.34 21.65
N GLY A 39 -1.20 -7.03 21.62
CA GLY A 39 -0.22 -6.40 22.51
C GLY A 39 1.23 -6.74 22.19
N GLU A 40 1.51 -7.25 20.97
CA GLU A 40 2.85 -7.62 20.54
C GLU A 40 3.58 -6.42 19.93
N ALA A 41 4.84 -6.21 20.35
CA ALA A 41 5.68 -5.17 19.76
C ALA A 41 6.05 -5.50 18.30
N VAL A 42 6.18 -4.46 17.46
CA VAL A 42 6.61 -4.58 16.07
C VAL A 42 7.80 -3.67 15.78
N GLU A 43 8.79 -4.18 15.07
CA GLU A 43 9.93 -3.40 14.56
C GLU A 43 9.65 -3.01 13.11
N LEU A 44 9.62 -1.70 12.82
CA LEU A 44 9.29 -1.17 11.50
C LEU A 44 10.41 -0.26 10.99
N VAL A 45 10.84 -0.51 9.75
CA VAL A 45 11.92 0.25 9.12
C VAL A 45 11.48 1.66 8.73
N ASP A 46 12.39 2.62 8.83
CA ASP A 46 12.14 4.03 8.54
C ASP A 46 13.00 4.60 7.41
N ASP A 47 13.93 3.83 6.89
CA ASP A 47 14.92 4.22 5.88
C ASP A 47 14.49 3.89 4.43
N VAL A 48 13.31 3.28 4.24
CA VAL A 48 12.75 2.97 2.92
C VAL A 48 11.38 3.62 2.77
N THR A 49 11.26 4.55 1.82
CA THR A 49 10.01 5.28 1.52
C THR A 49 9.28 4.65 0.34
N GLU A 50 7.97 4.53 0.44
CA GLU A 50 7.06 4.04 -0.60
C GLU A 50 5.72 4.79 -0.53
N ASN A 51 4.83 4.63 -1.52
CA ASN A 51 3.48 5.20 -1.46
C ASN A 51 2.41 4.08 -1.48
N PRO A 52 2.06 3.56 -0.29
CA PRO A 52 1.19 2.40 -0.14
C PRO A 52 -0.18 2.59 -0.76
N LEU A 53 -0.67 1.55 -1.43
CA LEU A 53 -1.92 1.58 -2.19
C LEU A 53 -3.02 0.79 -1.46
N TYR A 54 -4.17 1.44 -1.21
CA TYR A 54 -5.34 0.74 -0.72
C TYR A 54 -5.90 -0.19 -1.81
N ASN A 55 -6.15 -1.47 -1.49
CA ASN A 55 -6.53 -2.50 -2.47
C ASN A 55 -7.80 -2.16 -3.24
N HIS A 56 -8.81 -1.54 -2.60
CA HIS A 56 -10.03 -1.11 -3.27
C HIS A 56 -9.74 -0.04 -4.34
N SER A 57 -8.85 0.94 -4.04
CA SER A 57 -8.41 1.94 -5.02
C SER A 57 -7.62 1.33 -6.18
N CYS A 58 -6.91 0.21 -5.95
CA CYS A 58 -6.31 -0.56 -7.03
C CYS A 58 -7.39 -1.12 -7.98
N GLY A 59 -8.47 -1.68 -7.42
CA GLY A 59 -9.61 -2.18 -8.19
C GLY A 59 -10.31 -1.09 -9.00
N GLU A 60 -10.56 0.09 -8.40
CA GLU A 60 -11.12 1.25 -9.10
C GLU A 60 -10.22 1.70 -10.26
N THR A 61 -8.90 1.73 -10.03
CA THR A 61 -7.92 2.10 -11.07
C THR A 61 -7.91 1.08 -12.20
N LEU A 62 -7.94 -0.22 -11.89
CA LEU A 62 -8.00 -1.28 -12.88
C LEU A 62 -9.29 -1.18 -13.72
N TRP A 63 -10.43 -0.88 -13.09
CA TRP A 63 -11.69 -0.68 -13.78
C TRP A 63 -11.65 0.53 -14.71
N ALA A 64 -11.07 1.64 -14.28
CA ALA A 64 -10.87 2.82 -15.12
C ALA A 64 -9.93 2.53 -16.31
N LEU A 65 -8.88 1.72 -16.07
CA LEU A 65 -7.94 1.29 -17.10
C LEU A 65 -8.64 0.47 -18.20
N LEU A 66 -9.50 -0.48 -17.82
CA LEU A 66 -10.27 -1.28 -18.78
C LEU A 66 -11.21 -0.42 -19.64
N LYS A 67 -11.79 0.64 -19.06
CA LYS A 67 -12.66 1.59 -19.79
C LYS A 67 -11.89 2.55 -20.69
N ARG A 68 -10.72 3.03 -20.27
CA ARG A 68 -9.95 4.07 -20.96
C ARG A 68 -8.92 3.53 -21.92
N GLN A 69 -8.46 2.30 -21.69
CA GLN A 69 -7.48 1.59 -22.53
C GLN A 69 -6.24 2.43 -22.91
N PRO A 70 -5.55 3.08 -21.93
CA PRO A 70 -4.33 3.81 -22.21
C PRO A 70 -3.23 2.85 -22.67
N GLU A 71 -2.29 3.30 -23.48
CA GLU A 71 -1.16 2.48 -23.92
C GLU A 71 0.08 2.68 -23.04
N GLY A 72 0.92 1.64 -22.95
CA GLY A 72 2.20 1.65 -22.25
C GLY A 72 2.07 1.39 -20.74
N ILE A 73 2.89 2.05 -19.91
CA ILE A 73 3.00 1.74 -18.48
C ILE A 73 2.17 2.72 -17.66
N ILE A 74 1.26 2.18 -16.82
CA ILE A 74 0.50 2.94 -15.83
C ILE A 74 0.91 2.48 -14.43
N HIS A 75 1.49 3.39 -13.64
CA HIS A 75 1.77 3.18 -12.23
C HIS A 75 0.51 3.45 -11.40
N CYS A 76 0.23 2.56 -10.44
CA CYS A 76 -0.87 2.70 -9.50
C CYS A 76 -0.32 2.69 -8.07
N ALA A 77 -0.43 3.83 -7.37
CA ALA A 77 0.11 4.01 -6.04
C ALA A 77 -0.76 4.95 -5.21
N GLY A 78 -0.55 4.96 -3.89
CA GLY A 78 -1.19 5.88 -2.97
C GLY A 78 -0.68 7.33 -3.11
N HIS A 79 -1.30 8.24 -2.37
CA HIS A 79 -0.97 9.66 -2.38
C HIS A 79 0.30 9.96 -1.58
N ASP A 80 0.38 9.43 -0.35
CA ASP A 80 1.42 9.81 0.61
C ASP A 80 2.67 8.94 0.43
N ALA A 81 3.83 9.59 0.38
CA ALA A 81 5.13 8.94 0.48
C ALA A 81 5.45 8.76 1.97
N VAL A 82 5.48 7.53 2.45
CA VAL A 82 5.71 7.18 3.85
C VAL A 82 6.63 5.97 3.97
N ASN A 83 7.39 5.89 5.06
CA ASN A 83 8.12 4.68 5.41
C ASN A 83 7.24 3.71 6.22
N ARG A 84 7.75 2.51 6.53
CA ARG A 84 7.00 1.49 7.29
C ARG A 84 6.65 1.93 8.69
N TYR A 85 7.56 2.63 9.37
CA TYR A 85 7.32 3.14 10.71
C TYR A 85 6.17 4.16 10.71
N GLU A 86 6.19 5.14 9.82
CA GLU A 86 5.11 6.11 9.67
C GLU A 86 3.78 5.44 9.30
N PHE A 87 3.82 4.47 8.37
CA PHE A 87 2.63 3.69 8.02
C PHE A 87 2.06 2.94 9.24
N GLY A 88 2.92 2.34 10.07
CA GLY A 88 2.51 1.68 11.32
C GLY A 88 1.83 2.63 12.30
N LEU A 89 2.35 3.85 12.45
CA LEU A 89 1.72 4.89 13.28
C LEU A 89 0.32 5.28 12.75
N PHE A 90 0.15 5.35 11.41
CA PHE A 90 -1.18 5.55 10.81
C PHE A 90 -2.14 4.40 11.14
N VAL A 91 -1.68 3.15 11.08
CA VAL A 91 -2.48 1.98 11.46
C VAL A 91 -2.90 2.08 12.92
N ALA A 92 -1.96 2.28 13.84
CA ALA A 92 -2.25 2.41 15.28
C ALA A 92 -3.27 3.53 15.54
N LYS A 93 -3.06 4.72 14.98
CA LYS A 93 -3.95 5.87 15.13
C LYS A 93 -5.38 5.59 14.63
N VAL A 94 -5.52 5.01 13.44
CA VAL A 94 -6.85 4.79 12.83
C VAL A 94 -7.62 3.70 13.56
N PHE A 95 -6.94 2.62 13.96
CA PHE A 95 -7.59 1.50 14.64
C PHE A 95 -7.71 1.68 16.16
N GLY A 96 -7.05 2.67 16.75
CA GLY A 96 -7.08 2.94 18.19
C GLY A 96 -6.22 1.94 18.97
N LEU A 97 -5.05 1.57 18.43
CA LEU A 97 -4.11 0.61 19.00
C LEU A 97 -2.94 1.34 19.67
N ASP A 98 -2.22 0.65 20.54
CA ASP A 98 -1.09 1.21 21.28
C ASP A 98 0.12 1.43 20.36
N ALA A 99 0.40 2.70 20.05
CA ALA A 99 1.54 3.09 19.25
C ALA A 99 2.90 2.92 19.96
N SER A 100 2.93 2.78 21.29
CA SER A 100 4.18 2.56 22.06
C SER A 100 4.82 1.20 21.76
N LEU A 101 4.04 0.26 21.24
CA LEU A 101 4.51 -1.05 20.79
C LEU A 101 5.24 -1.00 19.43
N ILE A 102 5.22 0.13 18.72
CA ILE A 102 5.89 0.29 17.43
C ILE A 102 7.31 0.80 17.65
N LYS A 103 8.30 -0.05 17.36
CA LYS A 103 9.72 0.29 17.47
C LYS A 103 10.26 0.69 16.09
N ARG A 104 10.90 1.85 16.05
CA ARG A 104 11.60 2.36 14.88
C ARG A 104 12.95 1.68 14.75
N VAL A 105 13.24 1.15 13.56
CA VAL A 105 14.53 0.52 13.22
C VAL A 105 14.91 0.90 11.79
N ASP A 106 16.17 0.71 11.42
CA ASP A 106 16.63 0.78 10.03
C ASP A 106 16.71 -0.62 9.40
N SER A 107 16.94 -0.69 8.08
CA SER A 107 16.97 -1.95 7.32
C SER A 107 18.15 -2.86 7.69
N SER A 108 19.22 -2.36 8.33
CA SER A 108 20.35 -3.17 8.80
C SER A 108 19.93 -4.17 9.89
N ARG A 109 18.80 -3.90 10.56
CA ARG A 109 18.17 -4.78 11.54
C ARG A 109 17.81 -6.16 10.97
N PHE A 110 17.64 -6.26 9.64
CA PHE A 110 17.20 -7.47 8.95
C PHE A 110 18.27 -7.98 7.97
N PRO A 111 19.38 -8.53 8.46
CA PRO A 111 20.45 -9.04 7.62
C PRO A 111 19.95 -10.20 6.74
N GLY A 112 20.51 -10.34 5.53
CA GLY A 112 20.13 -11.39 4.58
C GLY A 112 18.96 -11.04 3.66
N ILE A 113 18.30 -9.91 3.85
CA ILE A 113 17.34 -9.36 2.88
C ILE A 113 18.12 -8.53 1.86
N ALA A 114 17.81 -8.72 0.56
CA ALA A 114 18.40 -7.91 -0.50
C ALA A 114 18.22 -6.40 -0.24
N ALA A 115 19.29 -5.63 -0.45
CA ALA A 115 19.24 -4.17 -0.30
C ALA A 115 18.12 -3.57 -1.16
N ARG A 116 17.30 -2.73 -0.55
CA ARG A 116 16.22 -2.03 -1.24
C ARG A 116 16.62 -0.58 -1.51
N PRO A 117 16.20 -0.01 -2.63
CA PRO A 117 16.36 1.43 -2.83
C PRO A 117 15.70 2.21 -1.69
N PRO A 118 16.30 3.32 -1.21
CA PRO A 118 15.73 4.11 -0.11
C PRO A 118 14.42 4.79 -0.50
N ASN A 119 14.16 4.95 -1.79
CA ASN A 119 12.91 5.49 -2.31
C ASN A 119 12.38 4.58 -3.43
N THR A 120 11.22 3.98 -3.18
CA THR A 120 10.50 3.11 -4.12
C THR A 120 9.15 3.70 -4.54
N THR A 121 8.93 5.00 -4.32
CA THR A 121 7.68 5.67 -4.71
C THR A 121 7.48 5.64 -6.22
N LEU A 122 6.23 5.48 -6.64
CA LEU A 122 5.82 5.52 -8.03
C LEU A 122 5.10 6.83 -8.35
N ALA A 123 5.44 7.42 -9.49
CA ALA A 123 4.78 8.62 -10.00
C ALA A 123 3.37 8.30 -10.52
N THR A 124 2.36 9.04 -10.06
CA THR A 124 0.94 8.78 -10.34
C THR A 124 0.32 9.76 -11.36
N GLN A 125 1.12 10.62 -12.00
CA GLN A 125 0.63 11.65 -12.91
C GLN A 125 -0.17 11.08 -14.08
N ARG A 126 0.28 9.98 -14.70
CA ARG A 126 -0.45 9.30 -15.78
C ARG A 126 -1.77 8.72 -15.29
N MET A 127 -1.79 8.05 -14.14
CA MET A 127 -3.00 7.54 -13.52
C MET A 127 -4.06 8.65 -13.36
N ARG A 128 -3.65 9.79 -12.82
CA ARG A 128 -4.57 10.94 -12.63
C ARG A 128 -5.06 11.53 -13.96
N ARG A 129 -4.14 11.79 -14.90
CA ARG A 129 -4.44 12.46 -16.16
C ARG A 129 -5.24 11.57 -17.10
N GLU A 130 -4.85 10.30 -17.25
CA GLU A 130 -5.39 9.40 -18.27
C GLU A 130 -6.58 8.57 -17.79
N LEU A 131 -6.60 8.22 -16.49
CA LEU A 131 -7.69 7.44 -15.91
C LEU A 131 -8.68 8.27 -15.08
N GLY A 132 -8.34 9.49 -14.71
CA GLY A 132 -9.16 10.34 -13.84
C GLY A 132 -9.19 9.88 -12.37
N VAL A 133 -8.35 8.92 -11.99
CA VAL A 133 -8.31 8.35 -10.62
C VAL A 133 -7.33 9.16 -9.76
N GLN A 134 -7.79 9.59 -8.59
CA GLN A 134 -6.96 10.30 -7.63
C GLN A 134 -6.35 9.33 -6.62
N PRO A 135 -5.02 9.42 -6.35
CA PRO A 135 -4.38 8.63 -5.31
C PRO A 135 -5.02 8.90 -3.94
N LEU A 136 -5.35 7.85 -3.21
CA LEU A 136 -5.97 7.98 -1.90
C LEU A 136 -4.89 8.17 -0.81
N PRO A 137 -5.01 9.19 0.07
CA PRO A 137 -4.13 9.32 1.24
C PRO A 137 -4.23 8.11 2.18
N VAL A 138 -3.09 7.71 2.76
CA VAL A 138 -2.98 6.55 3.67
C VAL A 138 -4.05 6.57 4.76
N GLY A 139 -4.20 7.72 5.45
CA GLY A 139 -5.18 7.84 6.51
C GLY A 139 -6.63 7.69 6.04
N LYS A 140 -6.96 8.08 4.79
CA LYS A 140 -8.29 7.85 4.21
C LYS A 140 -8.49 6.37 3.87
N GLY A 141 -7.50 5.72 3.26
CA GLY A 141 -7.56 4.29 2.92
C GLY A 141 -7.72 3.41 4.17
N LEU A 142 -6.96 3.69 5.23
CA LEU A 142 -7.08 2.95 6.50
C LEU A 142 -8.45 3.17 7.18
N ARG A 143 -9.03 4.37 7.11
CA ARG A 143 -10.40 4.60 7.60
C ARG A 143 -11.43 3.82 6.80
N ALA A 144 -11.30 3.77 5.48
CA ALA A 144 -12.16 2.94 4.62
C ALA A 144 -12.00 1.45 4.96
N MET A 145 -10.77 0.97 5.18
CA MET A 145 -10.48 -0.38 5.64
C MET A 145 -11.16 -0.68 6.99
N LYS A 146 -11.08 0.25 7.96
CA LYS A 146 -11.75 0.09 9.27
C LYS A 146 -13.27 0.07 9.14
N ALA A 147 -13.84 0.88 8.27
CA ALA A 147 -15.28 0.89 8.02
C ALA A 147 -15.76 -0.44 7.41
N ALA A 148 -15.01 -1.02 6.49
CA ALA A 148 -15.33 -2.31 5.87
C ALA A 148 -15.32 -3.47 6.89
N MET A 149 -14.52 -3.41 7.95
CA MET A 149 -14.53 -4.41 9.03
C MET A 149 -15.90 -4.53 9.73
N ARG A 150 -16.60 -3.38 9.90
CA ARG A 150 -17.91 -3.35 10.56
C ARG A 150 -19.06 -3.86 9.69
N ALA A 151 -18.87 -3.90 8.37
CA ALA A 151 -19.88 -4.38 7.42
C ALA A 151 -19.89 -5.90 7.26
N THR A 152 -18.85 -6.59 7.75
CA THR A 152 -18.67 -8.05 7.62
C THR A 152 -18.92 -8.81 8.94
N ALA A 153 -19.15 -8.10 10.04
CA ALA A 153 -19.49 -8.63 11.36
C ALA A 153 -21.01 -8.53 11.62
#